data_d8ff52716f5b8c13012369a0ad42eee1
#
_entry.id   d8ff52716f5b8c13012369a0ad42eee1
#
_cell.length_a   1.000
_cell.length_b   1.000
_cell.length_c   1.000
_cell.angle_alpha   90.00
_cell.angle_beta   90.00
_cell.angle_gamma   90.00
#
_symmetry.space_group_name_H-M   'P 1'
#
loop_
_entity.id
_entity.type
_entity.pdbx_description
1 polymer ?
#
loop_
_entity_poly.entity_id
_entity_poly.type
_entity_poly.pdbx_seq_one_letter_code
_entity_poly.pdbx_strand_id
1 'polypeptide(L)'
;MSNSYEPRPDHKFTFGLWTVGNRGRDPFGDAVRETLTPIAAVKMLAEVGAYGVNLHDNDLVPIDATKAERDRIVKEFQAACNDSGLKVPMATVNLFYDPVFRDGAFTANDAKVRGYSLQKTMRAMDLGAELGAHIFVLWGGREGSETDACRRPDEAIKRLREAVNYLCEYNIAQGYEYKFAMEAKPNEPRADIYMPTTAAYLAFIETLDHKDMVGVNPEVAHEHMPGLNMTHSVAQAWEAGKLFHIDLNDQVPGRYDQDLRFGSAAPKAAFWLVKFLEDVGYSGSRHFDAHAYRTEDHKGVKDFARGCMRTYLILKEKAKQWNEHAGIREILAEIGETNNGKIADFDVLLSQEFDRKALATKGLQYEKLDQLTMDILFGVA
;
A
#
# COMPACT_ATOMS: atom_id res chain seq x y z
N MET A 1 24.86 -4.67 -22.61
CA MET A 1 23.54 -5.16 -22.15
C MET A 1 22.68 -3.94 -21.90
N SER A 2 21.55 -3.80 -22.57
CA SER A 2 20.66 -2.65 -22.36
C SER A 2 20.18 -2.64 -20.90
N ASN A 3 20.15 -1.46 -20.28
CA ASN A 3 19.77 -1.23 -18.89
C ASN A 3 18.23 -1.33 -18.72
N SER A 4 17.65 -2.48 -19.10
CA SER A 4 16.19 -2.71 -19.18
C SER A 4 15.48 -2.63 -17.82
N TYR A 5 16.24 -2.66 -16.71
CA TYR A 5 15.72 -2.63 -15.35
C TYR A 5 16.08 -1.33 -14.60
N GLU A 6 16.36 -0.25 -15.34
CA GLU A 6 16.51 1.07 -14.75
C GLU A 6 15.14 1.73 -14.57
N PRO A 7 14.88 2.33 -13.41
CA PRO A 7 13.63 3.03 -13.16
C PRO A 7 13.52 4.29 -14.03
N ARG A 8 12.29 4.61 -14.44
CA ARG A 8 11.93 5.82 -15.19
C ARG A 8 10.69 6.45 -14.56
N PRO A 9 10.43 7.74 -14.78
CA PRO A 9 9.26 8.42 -14.23
C PRO A 9 7.91 7.77 -14.56
N ASP A 10 7.79 7.15 -15.74
CA ASP A 10 6.57 6.45 -16.18
C ASP A 10 6.27 5.19 -15.36
N HIS A 11 7.25 4.63 -14.65
CA HIS A 11 7.04 3.53 -13.72
C HIS A 11 6.33 3.96 -12.42
N LYS A 12 6.31 5.26 -12.12
CA LYS A 12 5.64 5.87 -10.96
C LYS A 12 6.03 5.26 -9.61
N PHE A 13 7.32 4.95 -9.43
CA PHE A 13 7.85 4.46 -8.16
C PHE A 13 7.98 5.59 -7.15
N THR A 14 7.46 5.37 -5.94
CA THR A 14 7.53 6.34 -4.84
C THR A 14 8.02 5.71 -3.55
N PHE A 15 8.58 6.55 -2.68
CA PHE A 15 9.03 6.17 -1.33
C PHE A 15 8.57 7.21 -0.34
N GLY A 16 8.30 6.79 0.89
CA GLY A 16 8.03 7.70 1.99
C GLY A 16 9.30 8.37 2.54
N LEU A 17 9.18 9.59 3.04
CA LEU A 17 10.27 10.19 3.83
C LEU A 17 10.63 9.30 5.03
N TRP A 18 9.64 8.64 5.63
CA TRP A 18 9.81 7.69 6.75
C TRP A 18 10.54 6.40 6.34
N THR A 19 10.42 5.96 5.07
CA THR A 19 11.05 4.74 4.58
C THR A 19 12.55 4.94 4.35
N VAL A 20 12.92 5.89 3.49
CA VAL A 20 14.34 6.19 3.22
C VAL A 20 15.00 6.99 4.35
N GLY A 21 14.22 7.70 5.15
CA GLY A 21 14.67 8.39 6.36
C GLY A 21 14.71 7.51 7.60
N ASN A 22 14.33 6.22 7.51
CA ASN A 22 14.39 5.29 8.64
C ASN A 22 15.82 5.20 9.18
N ARG A 23 15.97 5.45 10.48
CA ARG A 23 17.27 5.52 11.15
C ARG A 23 17.77 4.17 11.66
N GLY A 24 17.04 3.09 11.41
CA GLY A 24 17.37 1.75 11.92
C GLY A 24 17.20 1.60 13.42
N ARG A 25 16.30 2.39 14.04
CA ARG A 25 15.87 2.18 15.42
C ARG A 25 14.87 1.03 15.47
N ASP A 26 14.96 0.23 16.51
CA ASP A 26 13.99 -0.82 16.84
C ASP A 26 13.60 -0.75 18.34
N PRO A 27 12.63 -1.55 18.83
CA PRO A 27 12.24 -1.56 20.24
C PRO A 27 13.37 -1.92 21.22
N PHE A 28 14.46 -2.50 20.75
CA PHE A 28 15.57 -3.01 21.54
C PHE A 28 16.87 -2.22 21.37
N GLY A 29 16.92 -1.25 20.46
CA GLY A 29 18.13 -0.50 20.21
C GLY A 29 17.93 0.87 19.58
N ASP A 30 18.89 1.77 19.87
CA ASP A 30 18.90 3.12 19.32
C ASP A 30 19.15 3.14 17.81
N ALA A 31 18.92 4.32 17.22
CA ALA A 31 19.19 4.57 15.81
C ALA A 31 20.68 4.33 15.47
N VAL A 32 20.94 3.72 14.33
CA VAL A 32 22.29 3.42 13.82
C VAL A 32 22.69 4.33 12.65
N ARG A 33 21.75 5.11 12.11
CA ARG A 33 21.98 6.06 11.04
C ARG A 33 21.69 7.49 11.50
N GLU A 34 22.48 8.44 10.99
CA GLU A 34 22.18 9.85 11.13
C GLU A 34 20.86 10.21 10.45
N THR A 35 20.23 11.28 10.91
CA THR A 35 18.98 11.77 10.35
C THR A 35 19.20 12.25 8.90
N LEU A 36 18.48 11.66 7.96
CA LEU A 36 18.41 12.16 6.61
C LEU A 36 17.36 13.28 6.56
N THR A 37 17.77 14.49 6.21
CA THR A 37 16.79 15.60 6.07
C THR A 37 15.85 15.37 4.90
N PRO A 38 14.60 15.90 4.92
CA PRO A 38 13.66 15.76 3.79
C PRO A 38 14.26 16.19 2.44
N ILE A 39 15.04 17.27 2.40
CA ILE A 39 15.73 17.74 1.19
C ILE A 39 16.80 16.74 0.72
N ALA A 40 17.56 16.16 1.64
CA ALA A 40 18.56 15.15 1.30
C ALA A 40 17.89 13.83 0.81
N ALA A 41 16.73 13.47 1.38
CA ALA A 41 15.94 12.33 0.92
C ALA A 41 15.44 12.55 -0.52
N VAL A 42 14.90 13.73 -0.83
CA VAL A 42 14.48 14.12 -2.19
C VAL A 42 15.63 13.98 -3.19
N LYS A 43 16.80 14.53 -2.87
CA LYS A 43 18.00 14.43 -3.74
C LYS A 43 18.43 12.98 -3.95
N MET A 44 18.45 12.19 -2.89
CA MET A 44 18.80 10.77 -2.95
C MET A 44 17.81 9.97 -3.81
N LEU A 45 16.51 10.22 -3.66
CA LEU A 45 15.47 9.55 -4.45
C LEU A 45 15.55 9.92 -5.94
N ALA A 46 15.85 11.18 -6.26
CA ALA A 46 16.10 11.60 -7.63
C ALA A 46 17.32 10.88 -8.24
N GLU A 47 18.44 10.76 -7.51
CA GLU A 47 19.64 10.05 -7.93
C GLU A 47 19.39 8.55 -8.22
N VAL A 48 18.43 7.93 -7.58
CA VAL A 48 18.08 6.52 -7.82
C VAL A 48 16.97 6.34 -8.85
N GLY A 49 16.40 7.42 -9.39
CA GLY A 49 15.40 7.40 -10.46
C GLY A 49 13.96 7.19 -9.98
N ALA A 50 13.65 7.52 -8.73
CA ALA A 50 12.28 7.50 -8.24
C ALA A 50 11.42 8.58 -8.94
N TYR A 51 10.11 8.32 -9.07
CA TYR A 51 9.15 9.28 -9.59
C TYR A 51 8.73 10.31 -8.55
N GLY A 52 8.61 9.89 -7.29
CA GLY A 52 8.08 10.77 -6.26
C GLY A 52 8.46 10.38 -4.86
N VAL A 53 8.11 11.28 -3.94
CA VAL A 53 8.27 11.13 -2.49
C VAL A 53 6.94 11.36 -1.82
N ASN A 54 6.60 10.52 -0.84
CA ASN A 54 5.41 10.61 -0.02
C ASN A 54 5.79 11.02 1.41
N LEU A 55 4.85 11.56 2.18
CA LEU A 55 5.16 12.02 3.52
C LEU A 55 3.97 11.92 4.48
N HIS A 56 4.26 11.65 5.75
CA HIS A 56 3.42 12.11 6.84
C HIS A 56 3.67 13.59 7.09
N ASP A 57 2.67 14.28 7.61
CA ASP A 57 2.82 15.69 7.98
C ASP A 57 4.06 15.93 8.87
N ASN A 58 4.32 15.06 9.85
CA ASN A 58 5.44 15.19 10.80
C ASN A 58 6.81 14.83 10.22
N ASP A 59 6.88 14.13 9.10
CA ASP A 59 8.16 13.82 8.44
C ASP A 59 8.78 15.08 7.85
N LEU A 60 7.94 16.06 7.50
CA LEU A 60 8.35 17.31 6.91
C LEU A 60 8.28 18.47 7.90
N VAL A 61 7.15 18.63 8.58
CA VAL A 61 6.89 19.78 9.47
C VAL A 61 6.77 19.29 10.91
N PRO A 62 7.65 19.70 11.83
CA PRO A 62 7.50 19.36 13.25
C PRO A 62 6.13 19.73 13.81
N ILE A 63 5.58 18.88 14.69
CA ILE A 63 4.23 19.06 15.25
C ILE A 63 4.02 20.38 15.99
N ASP A 64 5.10 20.92 16.55
CA ASP A 64 5.16 22.16 17.32
C ASP A 64 5.70 23.36 16.51
N ALA A 65 5.91 23.19 15.19
CA ALA A 65 6.41 24.24 14.34
C ALA A 65 5.48 25.47 14.32
N THR A 66 6.07 26.66 14.43
CA THR A 66 5.35 27.90 14.19
C THR A 66 4.94 28.02 12.71
N LYS A 67 3.94 28.87 12.43
CA LYS A 67 3.52 29.12 11.04
C LYS A 67 4.70 29.56 10.15
N ALA A 68 5.56 30.42 10.63
CA ALA A 68 6.71 30.93 9.86
C ALA A 68 7.73 29.81 9.57
N GLU A 69 7.99 28.93 10.51
CA GLU A 69 8.86 27.77 10.33
C GLU A 69 8.25 26.79 9.32
N ARG A 70 6.97 26.46 9.48
CA ARG A 70 6.22 25.62 8.54
C ARG A 70 6.33 26.16 7.12
N ASP A 71 6.02 27.45 6.92
CA ASP A 71 6.01 28.06 5.59
C ASP A 71 7.41 28.05 4.94
N ARG A 72 8.47 28.28 5.75
CA ARG A 72 9.85 28.15 5.29
C ARG A 72 10.20 26.71 4.87
N ILE A 73 9.91 25.74 5.74
CA ILE A 73 10.21 24.32 5.49
C ILE A 73 9.50 23.84 4.21
N VAL A 74 8.22 24.13 4.07
CA VAL A 74 7.43 23.72 2.90
C VAL A 74 7.97 24.34 1.62
N LYS A 75 8.30 25.63 1.63
CA LYS A 75 8.89 26.33 0.47
C LYS A 75 10.25 25.70 0.06
N GLU A 76 11.12 25.40 1.02
CA GLU A 76 12.42 24.78 0.75
C GLU A 76 12.24 23.35 0.18
N PHE A 77 11.29 22.59 0.72
CA PHE A 77 10.98 21.24 0.24
C PHE A 77 10.39 21.24 -1.19
N GLN A 78 9.43 22.15 -1.46
CA GLN A 78 8.88 22.34 -2.80
C GLN A 78 9.97 22.69 -3.83
N ALA A 79 10.88 23.59 -3.47
CA ALA A 79 12.00 23.96 -4.32
C ALA A 79 12.87 22.71 -4.63
N ALA A 80 13.21 21.91 -3.61
CA ALA A 80 13.99 20.70 -3.80
C ALA A 80 13.29 19.66 -4.69
N CYS A 81 11.98 19.47 -4.54
CA CYS A 81 11.17 18.60 -5.40
C CYS A 81 11.17 19.10 -6.84
N ASN A 82 10.94 20.40 -7.06
CA ASN A 82 10.93 21.01 -8.40
C ASN A 82 12.29 20.90 -9.09
N ASP A 83 13.37 21.20 -8.39
CA ASP A 83 14.74 21.11 -8.91
C ASP A 83 15.13 19.66 -9.28
N SER A 84 14.58 18.69 -8.56
CA SER A 84 14.84 17.26 -8.74
C SER A 84 13.84 16.60 -9.71
N GLY A 85 12.75 17.27 -10.09
CA GLY A 85 11.67 16.72 -10.91
C GLY A 85 10.76 15.71 -10.18
N LEU A 86 10.96 15.51 -8.87
CA LEU A 86 10.14 14.60 -8.06
C LEU A 86 8.74 15.17 -7.81
N LYS A 87 7.75 14.28 -7.74
CA LYS A 87 6.36 14.60 -7.39
C LYS A 87 6.04 14.18 -5.96
N VAL A 88 4.96 14.75 -5.42
CA VAL A 88 4.36 14.33 -4.14
C VAL A 88 2.96 13.80 -4.44
N PRO A 89 2.80 12.57 -4.91
CA PRO A 89 1.49 12.06 -5.35
C PRO A 89 0.59 11.66 -4.17
N MET A 90 1.15 11.35 -3.00
CA MET A 90 0.41 10.92 -1.82
C MET A 90 0.93 11.65 -0.58
N ALA A 91 -0.01 12.04 0.28
CA ALA A 91 0.26 12.49 1.65
C ALA A 91 -0.53 11.66 2.64
N THR A 92 -0.09 11.64 3.88
CA THR A 92 -0.77 10.99 4.99
C THR A 92 -0.57 11.79 6.28
N VAL A 93 -1.20 11.36 7.36
CA VAL A 93 -1.11 12.02 8.67
C VAL A 93 -0.57 11.06 9.73
N ASN A 94 0.35 11.52 10.55
CA ASN A 94 0.83 10.74 11.69
C ASN A 94 -0.12 10.90 12.89
N LEU A 95 -0.97 9.91 13.11
CA LEU A 95 -1.91 9.83 14.25
C LEU A 95 -1.53 8.70 15.23
N PHE A 96 -0.24 8.35 15.32
CA PHE A 96 0.17 7.17 16.08
C PHE A 96 1.45 7.38 16.92
N TYR A 97 2.35 8.26 16.51
CA TYR A 97 3.66 8.41 17.14
C TYR A 97 3.61 9.25 18.43
N ASP A 98 2.86 10.38 18.40
CA ASP A 98 2.73 11.24 19.58
C ASP A 98 1.92 10.55 20.68
N PRO A 99 2.35 10.63 21.97
CA PRO A 99 1.64 10.02 23.10
C PRO A 99 0.17 10.41 23.24
N VAL A 100 -0.28 11.53 22.66
CA VAL A 100 -1.69 11.93 22.65
C VAL A 100 -2.58 10.88 21.98
N PHE A 101 -2.07 10.12 21.03
CA PHE A 101 -2.80 9.08 20.29
C PHE A 101 -2.71 7.68 20.93
N ARG A 102 -2.17 7.54 22.14
CA ARG A 102 -1.97 6.24 22.80
C ARG A 102 -3.23 5.39 22.92
N ASP A 103 -4.43 6.02 22.99
CA ASP A 103 -5.74 5.36 23.10
C ASP A 103 -6.51 5.33 21.76
N GLY A 104 -5.87 5.63 20.67
CA GLY A 104 -6.50 5.83 19.38
C GLY A 104 -6.53 7.32 18.99
N ALA A 105 -6.87 7.60 17.75
CA ALA A 105 -7.07 8.94 17.24
C ALA A 105 -8.57 9.21 17.04
N PHE A 106 -9.14 8.74 15.94
CA PHE A 106 -10.56 8.90 15.63
C PHE A 106 -11.46 8.05 16.53
N THR A 107 -10.96 6.92 17.05
CA THR A 107 -11.72 6.01 17.93
C THR A 107 -11.47 6.25 19.40
N ALA A 108 -10.58 7.18 19.78
CA ALA A 108 -10.24 7.46 21.17
C ALA A 108 -11.48 7.70 22.06
N ASN A 109 -11.41 7.30 23.32
CA ASN A 109 -12.51 7.54 24.26
C ASN A 109 -12.71 9.04 24.54
N ASP A 110 -11.62 9.80 24.67
CA ASP A 110 -11.68 11.24 24.88
C ASP A 110 -12.09 11.99 23.59
N ALA A 111 -13.24 12.68 23.65
CA ALA A 111 -13.72 13.51 22.54
C ALA A 111 -12.75 14.64 22.12
N LYS A 112 -11.93 15.13 23.04
CA LYS A 112 -10.91 16.16 22.72
C LYS A 112 -9.79 15.57 21.87
N VAL A 113 -9.37 14.33 22.13
CA VAL A 113 -8.40 13.61 21.30
C VAL A 113 -8.95 13.40 19.88
N ARG A 114 -10.22 12.98 19.76
CA ARG A 114 -10.88 12.82 18.45
C ARG A 114 -10.94 14.17 17.69
N GLY A 115 -11.33 15.25 18.36
CA GLY A 115 -11.35 16.59 17.76
C GLY A 115 -9.97 17.07 17.34
N TYR A 116 -8.94 16.84 18.16
CA TYR A 116 -7.54 17.15 17.81
C TYR A 116 -7.05 16.33 16.62
N SER A 117 -7.41 15.04 16.56
CA SER A 117 -7.06 14.16 15.44
C SER A 117 -7.64 14.67 14.11
N LEU A 118 -8.92 15.08 14.09
CA LEU A 118 -9.54 15.68 12.92
C LEU A 118 -8.85 16.98 12.53
N GLN A 119 -8.57 17.87 13.50
CA GLN A 119 -7.86 19.14 13.22
C GLN A 119 -6.48 18.89 12.62
N LYS A 120 -5.71 17.93 13.17
CA LYS A 120 -4.39 17.58 12.67
C LYS A 120 -4.47 17.00 11.26
N THR A 121 -5.46 16.13 11.00
CA THR A 121 -5.66 15.55 9.66
C THR A 121 -6.03 16.62 8.63
N MET A 122 -6.92 17.55 8.95
CA MET A 122 -7.26 18.67 8.05
C MET A 122 -6.01 19.48 7.68
N ARG A 123 -5.16 19.81 8.67
CA ARG A 123 -3.89 20.52 8.41
C ARG A 123 -2.91 19.70 7.55
N ALA A 124 -2.89 18.38 7.72
CA ALA A 124 -2.09 17.49 6.87
C ALA A 124 -2.64 17.42 5.44
N MET A 125 -3.97 17.47 5.28
CA MET A 125 -4.62 17.56 3.97
C MET A 125 -4.26 18.90 3.29
N ASP A 126 -4.31 20.01 4.01
CA ASP A 126 -3.90 21.34 3.48
C ASP A 126 -2.43 21.30 3.01
N LEU A 127 -1.54 20.72 3.80
CA LEU A 127 -0.13 20.55 3.45
C LEU A 127 0.05 19.69 2.20
N GLY A 128 -0.61 18.53 2.15
CA GLY A 128 -0.53 17.63 1.00
C GLY A 128 -1.07 18.27 -0.27
N ALA A 129 -2.19 19.00 -0.20
CA ALA A 129 -2.76 19.74 -1.33
C ALA A 129 -1.80 20.82 -1.85
N GLU A 130 -1.17 21.58 -0.94
CA GLU A 130 -0.13 22.57 -1.29
C GLU A 130 1.05 21.94 -2.01
N LEU A 131 1.40 20.67 -1.69
CA LEU A 131 2.48 19.94 -2.31
C LEU A 131 2.06 19.19 -3.60
N GLY A 132 0.76 19.18 -3.93
CA GLY A 132 0.22 18.55 -5.14
C GLY A 132 -0.21 17.09 -4.98
N ALA A 133 -0.37 16.61 -3.74
CA ALA A 133 -0.89 15.27 -3.50
C ALA A 133 -2.37 15.16 -3.90
N HIS A 134 -2.73 14.01 -4.47
CA HIS A 134 -4.10 13.68 -4.88
C HIS A 134 -4.62 12.40 -4.24
N ILE A 135 -3.75 11.63 -3.58
CA ILE A 135 -4.11 10.52 -2.70
C ILE A 135 -3.82 10.94 -1.26
N PHE A 136 -4.75 10.65 -0.36
CA PHE A 136 -4.55 10.82 1.07
C PHE A 136 -4.76 9.49 1.77
N VAL A 137 -3.67 8.90 2.28
CA VAL A 137 -3.72 7.63 2.99
C VAL A 137 -4.11 7.84 4.44
N LEU A 138 -4.94 6.97 4.97
CA LEU A 138 -5.30 6.90 6.38
C LEU A 138 -4.93 5.51 6.92
N TRP A 139 -3.82 5.44 7.65
CA TRP A 139 -3.40 4.27 8.41
C TRP A 139 -3.93 4.34 9.84
N GLY A 140 -4.70 3.33 10.21
CA GLY A 140 -5.37 3.25 11.51
C GLY A 140 -4.56 2.53 12.60
N GLY A 141 -3.24 2.68 12.65
CA GLY A 141 -2.38 1.90 13.55
C GLY A 141 -2.69 1.99 15.05
N ARG A 142 -3.35 3.06 15.50
CA ARG A 142 -3.85 3.18 16.89
C ARG A 142 -5.35 2.95 17.03
N GLU A 143 -6.06 2.69 15.93
CA GLU A 143 -7.50 2.47 15.92
C GLU A 143 -7.84 1.02 16.29
N GLY A 144 -7.69 0.69 17.56
CA GLY A 144 -7.82 -0.65 18.10
C GLY A 144 -7.80 -0.68 19.62
N SER A 145 -7.52 -1.83 20.19
CA SER A 145 -7.46 -2.02 21.64
C SER A 145 -6.47 -3.11 22.07
N GLU A 146 -6.03 -3.06 23.32
CA GLU A 146 -5.37 -4.17 24.03
C GLU A 146 -6.37 -5.04 24.81
N THR A 147 -7.59 -4.54 25.00
CA THR A 147 -8.68 -5.25 25.71
C THR A 147 -10.03 -4.70 25.31
N ASP A 148 -10.98 -5.56 25.04
CA ASP A 148 -12.37 -5.17 24.69
C ASP A 148 -13.11 -4.47 25.85
N ALA A 149 -12.56 -4.56 27.06
CA ALA A 149 -13.12 -3.84 28.22
C ALA A 149 -12.96 -2.31 28.10
N CYS A 150 -12.06 -1.80 27.23
CA CYS A 150 -11.77 -0.36 27.12
C CYS A 150 -12.90 0.44 26.47
N ARG A 151 -13.64 -0.16 25.53
CA ARG A 151 -14.77 0.44 24.80
C ARG A 151 -15.55 -0.61 24.01
N ARG A 152 -16.76 -0.26 23.62
CA ARG A 152 -17.55 -1.07 22.68
C ARG A 152 -16.97 -0.93 21.26
N PRO A 153 -16.59 -2.03 20.57
CA PRO A 153 -16.01 -1.98 19.24
C PRO A 153 -16.95 -1.36 18.18
N ASP A 154 -18.26 -1.60 18.28
CA ASP A 154 -19.24 -1.00 17.36
C ASP A 154 -19.29 0.53 17.47
N GLU A 155 -19.18 1.10 18.68
CA GLU A 155 -19.08 2.54 18.86
C GLU A 155 -17.75 3.11 18.33
N ALA A 156 -16.66 2.35 18.45
CA ALA A 156 -15.38 2.75 17.85
C ALA A 156 -15.47 2.81 16.32
N ILE A 157 -16.05 1.79 15.69
CA ILE A 157 -16.26 1.74 14.23
C ILE A 157 -17.18 2.88 13.78
N LYS A 158 -18.22 3.19 14.55
CA LYS A 158 -19.10 4.34 14.28
C LYS A 158 -18.32 5.66 14.31
N ARG A 159 -17.49 5.89 15.34
CA ARG A 159 -16.62 7.08 15.43
C ARG A 159 -15.67 7.19 14.23
N LEU A 160 -15.08 6.07 13.79
CA LEU A 160 -14.22 6.04 12.61
C LEU A 160 -15.00 6.47 11.36
N ARG A 161 -16.23 5.96 11.17
CA ARG A 161 -17.13 6.34 10.07
C ARG A 161 -17.44 7.83 10.07
N GLU A 162 -17.81 8.36 11.24
CA GLU A 162 -18.09 9.79 11.42
C GLU A 162 -16.86 10.65 11.04
N ALA A 163 -15.68 10.22 11.47
CA ALA A 163 -14.43 10.92 11.16
C ALA A 163 -14.12 10.91 9.65
N VAL A 164 -14.24 9.76 8.99
CA VAL A 164 -13.98 9.67 7.54
C VAL A 164 -14.98 10.49 6.74
N ASN A 165 -16.27 10.42 7.08
CA ASN A 165 -17.29 11.28 6.43
C ASN A 165 -16.97 12.77 6.63
N TYR A 166 -16.60 13.18 7.85
CA TYR A 166 -16.22 14.56 8.14
C TYR A 166 -15.01 15.02 7.29
N LEU A 167 -14.01 14.17 7.09
CA LEU A 167 -12.85 14.49 6.26
C LEU A 167 -13.23 14.56 4.76
N CYS A 168 -14.17 13.74 4.31
CA CYS A 168 -14.73 13.87 2.96
C CYS A 168 -15.45 15.20 2.77
N GLU A 169 -16.26 15.65 3.74
CA GLU A 169 -16.90 16.96 3.72
C GLU A 169 -15.87 18.09 3.70
N TYR A 170 -14.80 17.98 4.50
CA TYR A 170 -13.72 18.95 4.48
C TYR A 170 -13.04 19.02 3.10
N ASN A 171 -12.76 17.88 2.49
CA ASN A 171 -12.19 17.76 1.14
C ASN A 171 -13.06 18.53 0.10
N ILE A 172 -14.38 18.34 0.16
CA ILE A 172 -15.36 19.03 -0.70
C ILE A 172 -15.35 20.54 -0.41
N ALA A 173 -15.40 20.92 0.85
CA ALA A 173 -15.47 22.33 1.27
C ALA A 173 -14.23 23.15 0.86
N GLN A 174 -13.06 22.52 0.85
CA GLN A 174 -11.80 23.14 0.39
C GLN A 174 -11.62 23.07 -1.14
N GLY A 175 -12.45 22.33 -1.85
CA GLY A 175 -12.28 22.10 -3.29
C GLY A 175 -11.06 21.22 -3.63
N TYR A 176 -10.63 20.38 -2.70
CA TYR A 176 -9.57 19.41 -2.95
C TYR A 176 -10.10 18.22 -3.75
N GLU A 177 -9.24 17.56 -4.50
CA GLU A 177 -9.59 16.39 -5.32
C GLU A 177 -9.03 15.08 -4.74
N TYR A 178 -8.87 15.02 -3.41
CA TYR A 178 -8.35 13.81 -2.78
C TYR A 178 -9.24 12.60 -2.99
N LYS A 179 -8.58 11.47 -3.28
CA LYS A 179 -9.09 10.13 -3.02
C LYS A 179 -8.46 9.64 -1.71
N PHE A 180 -9.30 9.27 -0.76
CA PHE A 180 -8.85 8.67 0.49
C PHE A 180 -8.57 7.20 0.29
N ALA A 181 -7.43 6.72 0.74
CA ALA A 181 -7.05 5.32 0.67
C ALA A 181 -6.84 4.77 2.10
N MET A 182 -7.71 3.85 2.51
CA MET A 182 -7.69 3.25 3.84
C MET A 182 -6.70 2.09 3.86
N GLU A 183 -5.80 2.11 4.85
CA GLU A 183 -4.77 1.10 5.00
C GLU A 183 -5.06 0.21 6.20
N ALA A 184 -5.26 -1.08 5.92
CA ALA A 184 -5.59 -2.09 6.90
C ALA A 184 -4.32 -2.68 7.55
N LYS A 185 -4.43 -3.02 8.84
CA LYS A 185 -3.42 -3.79 9.56
C LYS A 185 -4.12 -4.63 10.65
N PRO A 186 -3.75 -5.90 10.85
CA PRO A 186 -4.48 -6.75 11.80
C PRO A 186 -4.18 -6.41 13.27
N ASN A 187 -2.95 -6.07 13.55
CA ASN A 187 -2.42 -5.74 14.88
C ASN A 187 -1.14 -4.92 14.75
N GLU A 188 -0.50 -4.57 15.89
CA GLU A 188 0.71 -3.75 15.96
C GLU A 188 0.52 -2.34 15.37
N PRO A 189 0.67 -1.30 16.22
CA PRO A 189 1.16 -1.35 17.62
C PRO A 189 0.08 -1.68 18.67
N ARG A 190 -1.21 -1.78 18.30
CA ARG A 190 -2.25 -2.28 19.19
C ARG A 190 -2.32 -3.80 19.14
N ALA A 191 -2.86 -4.45 20.19
CA ALA A 191 -3.06 -5.89 20.18
C ALA A 191 -4.01 -6.33 19.05
N ASP A 192 -5.11 -5.58 18.87
CA ASP A 192 -6.09 -5.77 17.80
C ASP A 192 -6.48 -4.43 17.19
N ILE A 193 -6.52 -4.33 15.88
CA ILE A 193 -6.96 -3.15 15.12
C ILE A 193 -8.35 -3.42 14.55
N TYR A 194 -9.26 -2.43 14.61
CA TYR A 194 -10.66 -2.60 14.22
C TYR A 194 -10.87 -2.93 12.74
N MET A 195 -9.97 -2.48 11.87
CA MET A 195 -10.01 -2.75 10.42
C MET A 195 -8.80 -3.60 10.01
N PRO A 196 -8.86 -4.93 10.26
CA PRO A 196 -7.66 -5.78 10.21
C PRO A 196 -7.23 -6.20 8.79
N THR A 197 -8.09 -6.03 7.78
CA THR A 197 -7.85 -6.51 6.40
C THR A 197 -8.42 -5.54 5.38
N THR A 198 -7.90 -5.58 4.16
CA THR A 198 -8.47 -4.88 3.00
C THR A 198 -9.97 -5.15 2.84
N ALA A 199 -10.41 -6.40 2.99
CA ALA A 199 -11.82 -6.78 2.89
C ALA A 199 -12.69 -6.10 3.97
N ALA A 200 -12.17 -5.94 5.20
CA ALA A 200 -12.88 -5.22 6.26
C ALA A 200 -13.12 -3.76 5.88
N TYR A 201 -12.13 -3.09 5.28
CA TYR A 201 -12.31 -1.73 4.78
C TYR A 201 -13.25 -1.67 3.57
N LEU A 202 -13.23 -2.61 2.66
CA LEU A 202 -14.19 -2.63 1.54
C LEU A 202 -15.64 -2.68 2.07
N ALA A 203 -15.92 -3.52 3.06
CA ALA A 203 -17.23 -3.56 3.71
C ALA A 203 -17.55 -2.26 4.48
N PHE A 204 -16.57 -1.67 5.17
CA PHE A 204 -16.74 -0.40 5.88
C PHE A 204 -17.04 0.76 4.94
N ILE A 205 -16.36 0.84 3.80
CA ILE A 205 -16.56 1.89 2.79
C ILE A 205 -18.01 1.95 2.30
N GLU A 206 -18.68 0.81 2.16
CA GLU A 206 -20.10 0.77 1.79
C GLU A 206 -21.04 1.41 2.82
N THR A 207 -20.57 1.66 4.04
CA THR A 207 -21.33 2.35 5.10
C THR A 207 -21.10 3.86 5.14
N LEU A 208 -20.25 4.40 4.27
CA LEU A 208 -19.90 5.82 4.21
C LEU A 208 -20.89 6.61 3.34
N ASP A 209 -21.09 7.88 3.70
CA ASP A 209 -21.92 8.82 2.93
C ASP A 209 -21.24 9.18 1.60
N HIS A 210 -19.90 9.30 1.62
CA HIS A 210 -19.08 9.68 0.45
C HIS A 210 -18.20 8.50 -0.04
N LYS A 211 -18.77 7.31 -0.12
CA LYS A 211 -18.05 6.08 -0.45
C LYS A 211 -17.24 6.13 -1.77
N ASP A 212 -17.64 6.95 -2.73
CA ASP A 212 -16.94 7.09 -4.01
C ASP A 212 -15.62 7.87 -3.91
N MET A 213 -15.41 8.60 -2.80
CA MET A 213 -14.18 9.31 -2.49
C MET A 213 -13.19 8.42 -1.72
N VAL A 214 -13.64 7.27 -1.22
CA VAL A 214 -12.87 6.39 -0.35
C VAL A 214 -12.64 5.04 -1.00
N GLY A 215 -11.40 4.59 -0.98
CA GLY A 215 -10.94 3.29 -1.41
C GLY A 215 -9.93 2.72 -0.42
N VAL A 216 -9.11 1.80 -0.86
CA VAL A 216 -8.15 1.10 -0.02
C VAL A 216 -6.72 1.27 -0.51
N ASN A 217 -5.78 1.13 0.42
CA ASN A 217 -4.35 1.02 0.24
C ASN A 217 -3.89 -0.33 0.84
N PRO A 218 -4.00 -1.45 0.10
CA PRO A 218 -3.45 -2.71 0.58
C PRO A 218 -1.93 -2.65 0.70
N GLU A 219 -1.40 -3.18 1.81
CA GLU A 219 0.03 -3.36 2.02
C GLU A 219 0.39 -4.84 2.13
N VAL A 220 1.50 -5.23 1.48
CA VAL A 220 1.93 -6.64 1.40
C VAL A 220 2.15 -7.25 2.77
N ALA A 221 2.91 -6.58 3.64
CA ALA A 221 3.22 -7.10 4.98
C ALA A 221 1.95 -7.25 5.82
N HIS A 222 1.08 -6.25 5.81
CA HIS A 222 -0.15 -6.23 6.58
C HIS A 222 -1.11 -7.37 6.22
N GLU A 223 -1.23 -7.70 4.94
CA GLU A 223 -2.04 -8.84 4.48
C GLU A 223 -1.36 -10.19 4.77
N HIS A 224 -0.03 -10.26 4.75
CA HIS A 224 0.71 -11.48 5.06
C HIS A 224 0.79 -11.79 6.56
N MET A 225 0.68 -10.79 7.44
CA MET A 225 0.68 -11.01 8.90
C MET A 225 -0.41 -11.99 9.34
N PRO A 226 -1.68 -11.86 8.92
CA PRO A 226 -2.74 -12.81 9.23
C PRO A 226 -2.77 -14.04 8.30
N GLY A 227 -1.80 -14.18 7.40
CA GLY A 227 -1.70 -15.32 6.48
C GLY A 227 -2.57 -15.21 5.22
N LEU A 228 -2.97 -14.00 4.83
CA LEU A 228 -3.76 -13.78 3.62
C LEU A 228 -2.89 -13.73 2.36
N ASN A 229 -3.51 -13.92 1.22
CA ASN A 229 -2.89 -13.77 -0.09
C ASN A 229 -3.06 -12.34 -0.59
N MET A 230 -1.97 -11.57 -0.63
CA MET A 230 -1.99 -10.16 -1.04
C MET A 230 -2.58 -9.96 -2.44
N THR A 231 -2.26 -10.83 -3.40
CA THR A 231 -2.83 -10.71 -4.77
C THR A 231 -4.36 -10.84 -4.75
N HIS A 232 -4.92 -11.70 -3.91
CA HIS A 232 -6.37 -11.83 -3.77
C HIS A 232 -7.00 -10.60 -3.12
N SER A 233 -6.37 -10.01 -2.11
CA SER A 233 -6.84 -8.77 -1.47
C SER A 233 -6.85 -7.61 -2.45
N VAL A 234 -5.78 -7.46 -3.24
CA VAL A 234 -5.68 -6.44 -4.30
C VAL A 234 -6.71 -6.67 -5.41
N ALA A 235 -6.94 -7.94 -5.79
CA ALA A 235 -7.94 -8.29 -6.80
C ALA A 235 -9.37 -7.93 -6.35
N GLN A 236 -9.72 -8.16 -5.07
CA GLN A 236 -10.99 -7.71 -4.50
C GLN A 236 -11.15 -6.19 -4.57
N ALA A 237 -10.09 -5.45 -4.19
CA ALA A 237 -10.09 -4.00 -4.24
C ALA A 237 -10.23 -3.46 -5.68
N TRP A 238 -9.55 -4.11 -6.63
CA TRP A 238 -9.61 -3.75 -8.05
C TRP A 238 -11.01 -4.00 -8.64
N GLU A 239 -11.57 -5.18 -8.41
CA GLU A 239 -12.90 -5.56 -8.90
C GLU A 239 -13.98 -4.64 -8.35
N ALA A 240 -13.89 -4.23 -7.08
CA ALA A 240 -14.76 -3.24 -6.46
C ALA A 240 -14.53 -1.79 -6.95
N GLY A 241 -13.52 -1.53 -7.79
CA GLY A 241 -13.14 -0.17 -8.21
C GLY A 241 -12.59 0.70 -7.07
N LYS A 242 -12.01 0.08 -6.04
CA LYS A 242 -11.56 0.72 -4.79
C LYS A 242 -10.06 0.66 -4.55
N LEU A 243 -9.26 0.14 -5.47
CA LEU A 243 -7.79 0.16 -5.36
C LEU A 243 -7.25 1.55 -5.70
N PHE A 244 -7.13 2.43 -4.71
CA PHE A 244 -6.71 3.82 -4.92
C PHE A 244 -5.22 4.03 -4.72
N HIS A 245 -4.59 3.24 -3.87
CA HIS A 245 -3.15 3.21 -3.65
C HIS A 245 -2.68 1.78 -3.38
N ILE A 246 -1.38 1.54 -3.33
CA ILE A 246 -0.80 0.26 -2.96
C ILE A 246 0.58 0.46 -2.32
N ASP A 247 0.82 -0.25 -1.22
CA ASP A 247 2.10 -0.28 -0.53
C ASP A 247 2.80 -1.61 -0.75
N LEU A 248 4.00 -1.51 -1.30
CA LEU A 248 4.84 -2.63 -1.71
C LEU A 248 6.01 -2.79 -0.73
N ASN A 249 6.03 -3.90 -0.04
CA ASN A 249 7.15 -4.38 0.77
C ASN A 249 7.22 -5.90 0.68
N ASP A 250 7.85 -6.55 1.63
CA ASP A 250 7.86 -8.00 1.74
C ASP A 250 7.84 -8.45 3.19
N GLN A 251 7.39 -9.68 3.42
CA GLN A 251 7.09 -10.22 4.73
C GLN A 251 7.32 -11.72 4.77
N VAL A 252 7.92 -12.20 5.84
CA VAL A 252 7.94 -13.64 6.15
C VAL A 252 6.64 -13.98 6.89
N PRO A 253 5.83 -14.94 6.39
CA PRO A 253 4.56 -15.30 7.03
C PRO A 253 4.71 -15.62 8.52
N GLY A 254 3.73 -15.18 9.33
CA GLY A 254 3.70 -15.42 10.78
C GLY A 254 4.68 -14.59 11.60
N ARG A 255 5.18 -13.48 11.05
CA ARG A 255 5.98 -12.49 11.76
C ARG A 255 5.18 -11.21 11.99
N TYR A 256 5.65 -10.36 12.91
CA TYR A 256 5.26 -8.97 12.98
C TYR A 256 5.75 -8.24 11.74
N ASP A 257 5.24 -7.04 11.55
CA ASP A 257 5.57 -6.21 10.41
C ASP A 257 7.10 -6.01 10.25
N GLN A 258 7.62 -6.48 9.14
CA GLN A 258 9.06 -6.46 8.90
C GLN A 258 9.49 -5.40 7.88
N ASP A 259 8.58 -4.88 7.09
CA ASP A 259 8.86 -3.88 6.04
C ASP A 259 10.10 -4.21 5.21
N LEU A 260 10.23 -5.49 4.83
CA LEU A 260 11.39 -5.94 4.07
C LEU A 260 11.36 -5.35 2.65
N ARG A 261 12.52 -5.25 2.04
CA ARG A 261 12.67 -4.83 0.65
C ARG A 261 11.80 -5.70 -0.28
N PHE A 262 11.02 -5.07 -1.13
CA PHE A 262 10.08 -5.74 -2.03
C PHE A 262 10.68 -6.92 -2.80
N GLY A 263 10.02 -8.08 -2.74
CA GLY A 263 10.40 -9.33 -3.39
C GLY A 263 11.63 -10.01 -2.82
N SER A 264 12.08 -9.65 -1.59
CA SER A 264 13.29 -10.25 -0.99
C SER A 264 13.03 -11.50 -0.16
N ALA A 265 11.83 -11.69 0.36
CA ALA A 265 11.44 -12.83 1.19
C ALA A 265 10.54 -13.82 0.43
N ALA A 266 9.58 -13.34 -0.35
CA ALA A 266 8.58 -14.15 -1.05
C ALA A 266 8.50 -13.81 -2.56
N PRO A 267 9.57 -14.03 -3.36
CA PRO A 267 9.63 -13.57 -4.75
C PRO A 267 8.53 -14.13 -5.65
N LYS A 268 8.03 -15.35 -5.41
CA LYS A 268 6.91 -15.92 -6.17
C LYS A 268 5.58 -15.21 -5.85
N ALA A 269 5.34 -14.84 -4.59
CA ALA A 269 4.17 -14.04 -4.22
C ALA A 269 4.25 -12.63 -4.82
N ALA A 270 5.42 -11.98 -4.73
CA ALA A 270 5.67 -10.69 -5.36
C ALA A 270 5.47 -10.73 -6.89
N PHE A 271 5.87 -11.83 -7.55
CA PHE A 271 5.62 -12.04 -8.97
C PHE A 271 4.13 -12.04 -9.30
N TRP A 272 3.31 -12.79 -8.57
CA TRP A 272 1.87 -12.83 -8.82
C TRP A 272 1.20 -11.47 -8.61
N LEU A 273 1.64 -10.72 -7.61
CA LEU A 273 1.16 -9.37 -7.38
C LEU A 273 1.53 -8.42 -8.53
N VAL A 274 2.80 -8.41 -8.95
CA VAL A 274 3.26 -7.58 -10.08
C VAL A 274 2.52 -7.98 -11.35
N LYS A 275 2.43 -9.28 -11.64
CA LYS A 275 1.70 -9.79 -12.81
C LYS A 275 0.25 -9.29 -12.81
N PHE A 276 -0.45 -9.42 -11.69
CA PHE A 276 -1.83 -8.93 -11.57
C PHE A 276 -1.92 -7.44 -11.86
N LEU A 277 -1.10 -6.60 -11.22
CA LEU A 277 -1.11 -5.14 -11.42
C LEU A 277 -0.85 -4.74 -12.89
N GLU A 278 0.07 -5.43 -13.55
CA GLU A 278 0.39 -5.14 -14.96
C GLU A 278 -0.71 -5.66 -15.91
N ASP A 279 -1.29 -6.83 -15.65
CA ASP A 279 -2.37 -7.42 -16.46
C ASP A 279 -3.65 -6.57 -16.43
N VAL A 280 -4.01 -6.03 -15.27
CA VAL A 280 -5.19 -5.17 -15.12
C VAL A 280 -4.93 -3.70 -15.50
N GLY A 281 -3.68 -3.34 -15.81
CA GLY A 281 -3.29 -1.98 -16.20
C GLY A 281 -3.37 -0.97 -15.05
N TYR A 282 -3.00 -1.38 -13.82
CA TYR A 282 -2.94 -0.44 -12.69
C TYR A 282 -2.03 0.74 -13.00
N SER A 283 -2.58 1.95 -12.99
CA SER A 283 -1.91 3.18 -13.39
C SER A 283 -1.48 4.09 -12.23
N GLY A 284 -1.81 3.73 -10.98
CA GLY A 284 -1.43 4.46 -9.78
C GLY A 284 0.06 4.38 -9.46
N SER A 285 0.48 5.08 -8.42
CA SER A 285 1.85 4.98 -7.90
C SER A 285 2.12 3.59 -7.32
N ARG A 286 3.36 3.11 -7.49
CA ARG A 286 3.89 1.92 -6.83
C ARG A 286 4.72 2.41 -5.67
N HIS A 287 4.10 2.53 -4.53
CA HIS A 287 4.75 2.99 -3.31
C HIS A 287 5.49 1.84 -2.64
N PHE A 288 6.71 2.09 -2.18
CA PHE A 288 7.46 1.13 -1.38
C PHE A 288 7.44 1.59 0.09
N ASP A 289 6.53 1.00 0.87
CA ASP A 289 6.52 1.16 2.32
C ASP A 289 7.38 0.07 2.96
N ALA A 290 8.66 0.31 2.96
CA ALA A 290 9.68 -0.60 3.40
C ALA A 290 10.92 0.18 3.84
N HIS A 291 11.84 -0.46 4.53
CA HIS A 291 13.07 0.19 4.96
C HIS A 291 14.31 -0.69 4.81
N ALA A 292 15.48 -0.04 4.71
CA ALA A 292 16.76 -0.73 4.68
C ALA A 292 17.03 -1.43 6.02
N TYR A 293 17.74 -2.57 5.98
CA TYR A 293 18.16 -3.27 7.19
C TYR A 293 18.86 -2.33 8.17
N ARG A 294 18.73 -2.63 9.47
CA ARG A 294 19.38 -1.88 10.54
C ARG A 294 20.91 -1.80 10.38
N THR A 295 21.53 -2.79 9.74
CA THR A 295 22.96 -2.86 9.49
C THR A 295 23.49 -1.88 8.43
N GLU A 296 22.60 -1.24 7.69
CA GLU A 296 22.98 -0.41 6.54
C GLU A 296 23.29 1.05 6.95
N ASP A 297 24.22 1.66 6.20
CA ASP A 297 24.44 3.11 6.15
C ASP A 297 23.56 3.79 5.07
N HIS A 298 23.75 5.08 4.80
CA HIS A 298 23.01 5.79 3.76
C HIS A 298 23.29 5.30 2.33
N LYS A 299 24.44 4.66 2.09
CA LYS A 299 24.72 4.00 0.81
C LYS A 299 23.84 2.76 0.67
N GLY A 300 23.74 1.95 1.73
CA GLY A 300 22.84 0.80 1.78
C GLY A 300 21.37 1.19 1.64
N VAL A 301 20.95 2.36 2.14
CA VAL A 301 19.60 2.90 1.90
C VAL A 301 19.36 3.20 0.40
N LYS A 302 20.36 3.73 -0.32
CA LYS A 302 20.26 3.89 -1.79
C LYS A 302 20.15 2.54 -2.50
N ASP A 303 20.94 1.56 -2.08
CA ASP A 303 20.92 0.23 -2.66
C ASP A 303 19.59 -0.49 -2.38
N PHE A 304 19.01 -0.28 -1.18
CA PHE A 304 17.67 -0.72 -0.85
C PHE A 304 16.61 -0.13 -1.82
N ALA A 305 16.61 1.20 -2.00
CA ALA A 305 15.64 1.86 -2.88
C ALA A 305 15.78 1.40 -4.34
N ARG A 306 17.01 1.29 -4.86
CA ARG A 306 17.26 0.71 -6.19
C ARG A 306 16.78 -0.73 -6.27
N GLY A 307 17.02 -1.52 -5.22
CA GLY A 307 16.63 -2.92 -5.14
C GLY A 307 15.12 -3.12 -5.24
N CYS A 308 14.30 -2.30 -4.53
CA CYS A 308 12.84 -2.33 -4.62
C CYS A 308 12.36 -2.13 -6.06
N MET A 309 12.77 -1.04 -6.68
CA MET A 309 12.39 -0.69 -8.05
C MET A 309 12.88 -1.72 -9.08
N ARG A 310 14.13 -2.15 -8.95
CA ARG A 310 14.72 -3.15 -9.84
C ARG A 310 14.01 -4.49 -9.76
N THR A 311 13.67 -4.95 -8.55
CA THR A 311 12.93 -6.21 -8.37
C THR A 311 11.56 -6.12 -9.04
N TYR A 312 10.83 -5.02 -8.86
CA TYR A 312 9.55 -4.82 -9.57
C TYR A 312 9.71 -4.93 -11.09
N LEU A 313 10.70 -4.26 -11.67
CA LEU A 313 10.95 -4.27 -13.12
C LEU A 313 11.35 -5.65 -13.64
N ILE A 314 12.15 -6.42 -12.88
CA ILE A 314 12.47 -7.80 -13.23
C ILE A 314 11.19 -8.66 -13.23
N LEU A 315 10.37 -8.56 -12.20
CA LEU A 315 9.12 -9.31 -12.10
C LEU A 315 8.11 -8.91 -13.17
N LYS A 316 8.05 -7.63 -13.54
CA LYS A 316 7.25 -7.14 -14.68
C LYS A 316 7.66 -7.80 -16.01
N GLU A 317 8.97 -7.90 -16.28
CA GLU A 317 9.46 -8.59 -17.47
C GLU A 317 9.15 -10.10 -17.42
N LYS A 318 9.27 -10.72 -16.24
CA LYS A 318 8.86 -12.11 -16.04
C LYS A 318 7.37 -12.34 -16.25
N ALA A 319 6.53 -11.38 -15.85
CA ALA A 319 5.08 -11.43 -16.11
C ALA A 319 4.77 -11.40 -17.62
N LYS A 320 5.49 -10.57 -18.39
CA LYS A 320 5.39 -10.55 -19.85
C LYS A 320 5.81 -11.89 -20.46
N GLN A 321 6.97 -12.44 -20.06
CA GLN A 321 7.44 -13.77 -20.51
C GLN A 321 6.41 -14.86 -20.20
N TRP A 322 5.79 -14.83 -19.02
CA TRP A 322 4.76 -15.77 -18.61
C TRP A 322 3.52 -15.66 -19.52
N ASN A 323 3.05 -14.45 -19.80
CA ASN A 323 1.90 -14.19 -20.69
C ASN A 323 2.17 -14.61 -22.16
N GLU A 324 3.41 -14.57 -22.59
CA GLU A 324 3.82 -14.92 -23.96
C GLU A 324 4.18 -16.40 -24.13
N HIS A 325 4.37 -17.15 -23.05
CA HIS A 325 4.84 -18.53 -23.08
C HIS A 325 3.79 -19.48 -23.71
N ALA A 326 4.15 -20.15 -24.83
CA ALA A 326 3.22 -20.98 -25.61
C ALA A 326 2.58 -22.11 -24.78
N GLY A 327 3.38 -22.88 -24.02
CA GLY A 327 2.88 -23.98 -23.21
C GLY A 327 1.95 -23.52 -22.06
N ILE A 328 2.15 -22.33 -21.51
CA ILE A 328 1.24 -21.76 -20.52
C ILE A 328 -0.10 -21.42 -21.18
N ARG A 329 -0.08 -20.74 -22.35
CA ARG A 329 -1.31 -20.41 -23.10
C ARG A 329 -2.11 -21.66 -23.50
N GLU A 330 -1.43 -22.71 -23.90
CA GLU A 330 -2.08 -24.01 -24.22
C GLU A 330 -2.80 -24.58 -22.99
N ILE A 331 -2.14 -24.62 -21.84
CA ILE A 331 -2.75 -25.11 -20.60
C ILE A 331 -3.94 -24.24 -20.20
N LEU A 332 -3.81 -22.90 -20.20
CA LEU A 332 -4.87 -21.99 -19.85
C LEU A 332 -6.10 -22.14 -20.77
N ALA A 333 -5.89 -22.31 -22.07
CA ALA A 333 -6.95 -22.56 -23.02
C ALA A 333 -7.65 -23.92 -22.77
N GLU A 334 -6.89 -24.98 -22.45
CA GLU A 334 -7.43 -26.31 -22.15
C GLU A 334 -8.26 -26.35 -20.88
N ILE A 335 -7.83 -25.66 -19.83
CA ILE A 335 -8.59 -25.58 -18.56
C ILE A 335 -9.76 -24.61 -18.63
N GLY A 336 -9.86 -23.77 -19.67
CA GLY A 336 -10.94 -22.83 -19.89
C GLY A 336 -10.81 -21.50 -19.14
N GLU A 337 -9.61 -21.17 -18.63
CA GLU A 337 -9.38 -19.90 -17.91
C GLU A 337 -9.74 -18.67 -18.76
N THR A 338 -9.51 -18.73 -20.07
CA THR A 338 -9.83 -17.65 -21.01
C THR A 338 -11.29 -17.64 -21.47
N ASN A 339 -12.13 -18.58 -21.01
CA ASN A 339 -13.53 -18.67 -21.40
C ASN A 339 -14.44 -17.92 -20.43
N ASN A 340 -14.57 -16.62 -20.62
CA ASN A 340 -15.45 -15.74 -19.84
C ASN A 340 -16.93 -15.81 -20.32
N GLY A 341 -17.44 -16.99 -20.63
CA GLY A 341 -18.83 -17.22 -21.04
C GLY A 341 -19.81 -16.72 -19.97
N LYS A 342 -20.91 -16.09 -20.40
CA LYS A 342 -22.00 -15.75 -19.48
C LYS A 342 -22.57 -17.05 -18.90
N ILE A 343 -22.88 -17.03 -17.60
CA ILE A 343 -23.69 -18.07 -16.97
C ILE A 343 -25.04 -18.09 -17.70
N ALA A 344 -25.47 -19.29 -18.12
CA ALA A 344 -26.75 -19.44 -18.76
C ALA A 344 -27.92 -19.08 -17.83
N ASP A 345 -29.07 -18.76 -18.37
CA ASP A 345 -30.27 -18.52 -17.59
C ASP A 345 -30.62 -19.75 -16.73
N PHE A 346 -31.21 -19.52 -15.56
CA PHE A 346 -31.44 -20.59 -14.57
C PHE A 346 -32.36 -21.72 -15.12
N ASP A 347 -33.31 -21.46 -15.98
CA ASP A 347 -34.14 -22.52 -16.61
C ASP A 347 -33.28 -23.44 -17.50
N VAL A 348 -32.32 -22.87 -18.23
CA VAL A 348 -31.35 -23.64 -19.03
C VAL A 348 -30.46 -24.46 -18.15
N LEU A 349 -29.92 -23.86 -17.09
CA LEU A 349 -29.03 -24.56 -16.12
C LEU A 349 -29.78 -25.70 -15.41
N LEU A 350 -31.03 -25.49 -14.99
CA LEU A 350 -31.86 -26.49 -14.31
C LEU A 350 -32.18 -27.70 -15.20
N SER A 351 -32.29 -27.47 -16.52
CA SER A 351 -32.61 -28.52 -17.52
C SER A 351 -31.33 -29.17 -18.11
N GLN A 352 -30.15 -28.57 -17.89
CA GLN A 352 -28.90 -29.06 -18.47
C GLN A 352 -28.39 -30.32 -17.74
N GLU A 353 -28.06 -31.34 -18.53
CA GLU A 353 -27.36 -32.52 -17.98
C GLU A 353 -25.86 -32.29 -17.94
N PHE A 354 -25.25 -32.67 -16.83
CA PHE A 354 -23.81 -32.61 -16.64
C PHE A 354 -23.22 -33.98 -16.35
N ASP A 355 -22.18 -34.36 -17.08
CA ASP A 355 -21.38 -35.53 -16.71
C ASP A 355 -20.49 -35.19 -15.50
N ARG A 356 -21.07 -35.33 -14.30
CA ARG A 356 -20.38 -35.09 -13.03
C ARG A 356 -19.09 -35.89 -12.88
N LYS A 357 -19.04 -37.11 -13.42
CA LYS A 357 -17.85 -37.97 -13.31
C LYS A 357 -16.72 -37.44 -14.18
N ALA A 358 -17.01 -37.06 -15.42
CA ALA A 358 -16.03 -36.43 -16.31
C ALA A 358 -15.51 -35.12 -15.72
N LEU A 359 -16.40 -34.26 -15.20
CA LEU A 359 -16.01 -33.01 -14.55
C LEU A 359 -15.11 -33.24 -13.32
N ALA A 360 -15.42 -34.25 -12.50
CA ALA A 360 -14.67 -34.54 -11.27
C ALA A 360 -13.28 -35.16 -11.52
N THR A 361 -13.07 -35.79 -12.68
CA THR A 361 -11.82 -36.54 -12.99
C THR A 361 -10.92 -35.86 -14.01
N LYS A 362 -11.35 -34.72 -14.59
CA LYS A 362 -10.53 -33.94 -15.53
C LYS A 362 -9.29 -33.40 -14.85
N GLY A 363 -8.11 -33.77 -15.35
CA GLY A 363 -6.84 -33.17 -14.91
C GLY A 363 -6.73 -31.70 -15.38
N LEU A 364 -6.25 -30.80 -14.51
CA LEU A 364 -6.17 -29.37 -14.77
C LEU A 364 -4.74 -28.87 -15.02
N GLN A 365 -3.76 -29.76 -15.00
CA GLN A 365 -2.33 -29.48 -15.28
C GLN A 365 -1.70 -28.37 -14.40
N TYR A 366 -2.25 -28.11 -13.23
CA TYR A 366 -1.75 -27.02 -12.37
C TYR A 366 -0.31 -27.25 -11.90
N GLU A 367 0.12 -28.50 -11.68
CA GLU A 367 1.52 -28.83 -11.35
C GLU A 367 2.47 -28.41 -12.48
N LYS A 368 2.11 -28.70 -13.73
CA LYS A 368 2.89 -28.30 -14.90
C LYS A 368 2.90 -26.79 -15.07
N LEU A 369 1.74 -26.11 -14.88
CA LEU A 369 1.62 -24.67 -14.96
C LEU A 369 2.49 -23.98 -13.89
N ASP A 370 2.48 -24.51 -12.67
CA ASP A 370 3.28 -23.98 -11.57
C ASP A 370 4.79 -24.20 -11.81
N GLN A 371 5.19 -25.36 -12.34
CA GLN A 371 6.60 -25.62 -12.68
C GLN A 371 7.09 -24.67 -13.78
N LEU A 372 6.32 -24.46 -14.85
CA LEU A 372 6.66 -23.48 -15.89
C LEU A 372 6.80 -22.05 -15.33
N THR A 373 5.98 -21.70 -14.34
CA THR A 373 6.12 -20.43 -13.63
C THR A 373 7.47 -20.34 -12.90
N MET A 374 7.87 -21.41 -12.21
CA MET A 374 9.19 -21.46 -11.54
C MET A 374 10.33 -21.39 -12.54
N ASP A 375 10.24 -22.11 -13.66
CA ASP A 375 11.25 -22.10 -14.72
C ASP A 375 11.46 -20.68 -15.29
N ILE A 376 10.37 -19.95 -15.53
CA ILE A 376 10.43 -18.54 -15.94
C ILE A 376 11.09 -17.68 -14.88
N LEU A 377 10.70 -17.82 -13.61
CA LEU A 377 11.26 -17.02 -12.52
C LEU A 377 12.77 -17.26 -12.36
N PHE A 378 13.22 -18.49 -12.50
CA PHE A 378 14.64 -18.86 -12.44
C PHE A 378 15.41 -18.64 -13.74
N GLY A 379 14.73 -18.29 -14.84
CA GLY A 379 15.37 -17.98 -16.11
C GLY A 379 15.90 -19.21 -16.86
N VAL A 380 15.24 -20.35 -16.70
CA VAL A 380 15.56 -21.62 -17.38
C VAL A 380 14.53 -22.02 -18.45
N ALA A 381 13.48 -21.20 -18.62
CA ALA A 381 12.46 -21.32 -19.68
C ALA A 381 12.68 -20.27 -20.77
#